data_c7d0fa1e12f00ebe73a7614d22ea1964
#
_entry.id   c7d0fa1e12f00ebe73a7614d22ea1964
#
_cell.length_a   1.000
_cell.length_b   1.000
_cell.length_c   1.000
_cell.angle_alpha   90.00
_cell.angle_beta   90.00
_cell.angle_gamma   90.00
#
_symmetry.space_group_name_H-M   'P 1'
#
loop_
_entity.id
_entity.type
_entity.pdbx_description
1 polymer ?
#
loop_
_entity_poly.entity_id
_entity_poly.type
_entity_poly.pdbx_seq_one_letter_code
_entity_poly.pdbx_strand_id
1 'polypeptide(L)'
;YFEPDIMVDNHAAITTRVAPSFLRVGQLELFARRIRSNSHNDAFNELKIIVQHLIDRNYRNEIDSSQSFNEQVIKLAYLYRERLILLVANWMRVGYCQGNFNSDNCAAGGFTLDYGPFGFCELFDPRFQPWTGGGEHFSFFNQPFAAEINFKMFCSSLLPLLLENKEDIEKLEKIKNDFS
;
A
#
# COMPACT_ATOMS: atom_id res chain seq x y z
N TYR A 1 33.43 -15.86 9.88
CA TYR A 1 33.62 -17.18 9.26
C TYR A 1 32.36 -17.47 8.49
N PHE A 2 32.43 -17.49 7.17
CA PHE A 2 31.36 -17.99 6.32
C PHE A 2 31.50 -19.52 6.31
N GLU A 3 30.57 -20.22 6.94
CA GLU A 3 30.42 -21.63 6.69
C GLU A 3 29.91 -21.83 5.26
N PRO A 4 30.40 -22.84 4.52
CA PRO A 4 29.87 -23.12 3.20
C PRO A 4 28.38 -23.45 3.31
N ASP A 5 27.58 -23.03 2.32
CA ASP A 5 26.17 -23.35 2.25
C ASP A 5 25.97 -24.85 2.23
N ILE A 6 25.54 -25.38 3.36
CA ILE A 6 25.22 -26.80 3.50
C ILE A 6 23.71 -26.94 3.33
N MET A 7 23.31 -27.72 2.32
CA MET A 7 21.91 -28.08 2.13
C MET A 7 21.47 -29.01 3.25
N VAL A 8 20.47 -28.57 4.01
CA VAL A 8 19.83 -29.38 5.06
C VAL A 8 18.34 -29.52 4.77
N ASP A 9 17.80 -30.69 5.03
CA ASP A 9 16.37 -30.94 4.89
C ASP A 9 15.63 -30.25 6.05
N ASN A 10 14.75 -29.33 5.70
CA ASN A 10 13.86 -28.66 6.64
C ASN A 10 12.41 -29.11 6.44
N HIS A 11 11.70 -29.32 7.55
CA HIS A 11 10.26 -29.53 7.48
C HIS A 11 9.58 -28.29 6.88
N ALA A 12 8.76 -28.50 5.86
CA ALA A 12 8.03 -27.46 5.17
C ALA A 12 6.55 -27.81 5.05
N ALA A 13 5.72 -26.80 4.83
CA ALA A 13 4.30 -26.96 4.58
C ALA A 13 3.84 -25.99 3.49
N ILE A 14 2.74 -26.32 2.84
CA ILE A 14 2.03 -25.40 1.93
C ILE A 14 0.90 -24.75 2.71
N THR A 15 0.93 -23.42 2.79
CA THR A 15 -0.15 -22.62 3.38
C THR A 15 -0.87 -21.83 2.30
N THR A 16 -2.19 -21.78 2.38
CA THR A 16 -3.01 -20.97 1.48
C THR A 16 -3.64 -19.83 2.25
N ARG A 17 -3.36 -18.59 1.82
CA ARG A 17 -4.02 -17.41 2.35
C ARG A 17 -5.12 -16.97 1.40
N VAL A 18 -6.31 -16.72 1.94
CA VAL A 18 -7.41 -16.07 1.24
C VAL A 18 -7.51 -14.63 1.70
N ALA A 19 -7.51 -13.70 0.74
CA ALA A 19 -7.68 -12.26 0.99
C ALA A 19 -8.80 -11.70 0.12
N PRO A 20 -9.46 -10.60 0.55
CA PRO A 20 -10.50 -9.93 -0.26
C PRO A 20 -9.97 -9.47 -1.61
N SER A 21 -8.69 -9.10 -1.66
CA SER A 21 -8.01 -8.61 -2.86
C SER A 21 -6.50 -8.79 -2.69
N PHE A 22 -5.76 -8.77 -3.80
CA PHE A 22 -4.29 -8.73 -3.83
C PHE A 22 -3.77 -7.48 -4.55
N LEU A 23 -4.64 -6.47 -4.73
CA LEU A 23 -4.23 -5.19 -5.31
C LEU A 23 -3.30 -4.43 -4.34
N ARG A 24 -2.19 -3.95 -4.88
CA ARG A 24 -1.10 -3.29 -4.16
C ARG A 24 -0.91 -1.87 -4.65
N VAL A 25 -0.39 -1.01 -3.80
CA VAL A 25 0.00 0.35 -4.16
C VAL A 25 0.96 0.36 -5.35
N GLY A 26 1.97 -0.52 -5.37
CA GLY A 26 2.94 -0.63 -6.44
C GLY A 26 2.34 -0.99 -7.80
N GLN A 27 1.21 -1.70 -7.85
CA GLN A 27 0.50 -1.97 -9.11
C GLN A 27 -0.14 -0.70 -9.68
N LEU A 28 -0.78 0.13 -8.86
CA LEU A 28 -1.32 1.41 -9.33
C LEU A 28 -0.18 2.33 -9.81
N GLU A 29 0.92 2.37 -9.09
CA GLU A 29 2.12 3.15 -9.44
C GLU A 29 2.69 2.72 -10.79
N LEU A 30 2.71 1.41 -11.08
CA LEU A 30 3.16 0.90 -12.37
C LEU A 30 2.38 1.51 -13.54
N PHE A 31 1.04 1.54 -13.47
CA PHE A 31 0.20 2.11 -14.52
C PHE A 31 0.33 3.64 -14.59
N ALA A 32 0.39 4.32 -13.45
CA ALA A 32 0.62 5.76 -13.41
C ALA A 32 1.99 6.16 -13.99
N ARG A 33 3.02 5.35 -13.77
CA ARG A 33 4.36 5.54 -14.37
C ARG A 33 4.32 5.41 -15.87
N ARG A 34 3.55 4.47 -16.43
CA ARG A 34 3.36 4.32 -17.89
C ARG A 34 2.77 5.58 -18.51
N ILE A 35 1.82 6.24 -17.84
CA ILE A 35 1.27 7.53 -18.30
C ILE A 35 2.37 8.60 -18.28
N ARG A 36 3.07 8.76 -17.17
CA ARG A 36 4.11 9.79 -17.01
C ARG A 36 5.27 9.63 -17.99
N SER A 37 5.63 8.39 -18.33
CA SER A 37 6.70 8.09 -19.29
C SER A 37 6.24 8.04 -20.76
N ASN A 38 4.94 8.19 -21.00
CA ASN A 38 4.31 8.04 -22.32
C ASN A 38 4.73 6.73 -23.04
N SER A 39 4.88 5.66 -22.26
CA SER A 39 5.41 4.38 -22.74
C SER A 39 4.35 3.46 -23.35
N HIS A 40 3.06 3.79 -23.20
CA HIS A 40 1.95 2.97 -23.69
C HIS A 40 0.73 3.83 -24.03
N ASN A 41 0.18 3.64 -25.21
CA ASN A 41 -0.91 4.48 -25.75
C ASN A 41 -2.21 4.39 -24.94
N ASP A 42 -2.47 3.25 -24.28
CA ASP A 42 -3.70 3.01 -23.52
C ASP A 42 -3.50 3.11 -22.00
N ALA A 43 -2.34 3.61 -21.55
CA ALA A 43 -1.95 3.64 -20.15
C ALA A 43 -2.96 4.37 -19.24
N PHE A 44 -3.61 5.42 -19.76
CA PHE A 44 -4.65 6.14 -19.01
C PHE A 44 -5.88 5.25 -18.74
N ASN A 45 -6.36 4.55 -19.75
CA ASN A 45 -7.46 3.60 -19.60
C ASN A 45 -7.10 2.43 -18.68
N GLU A 46 -5.88 1.90 -18.80
CA GLU A 46 -5.39 0.83 -17.91
C GLU A 46 -5.42 1.28 -16.43
N LEU A 47 -4.93 2.51 -16.14
CA LEU A 47 -5.00 3.06 -14.78
C LEU A 47 -6.44 3.26 -14.32
N LYS A 48 -7.31 3.79 -15.18
CA LYS A 48 -8.74 3.97 -14.87
C LYS A 48 -9.41 2.63 -14.53
N ILE A 49 -9.17 1.60 -15.32
CA ILE A 49 -9.74 0.26 -15.12
C ILE A 49 -9.28 -0.35 -13.79
N ILE A 50 -7.97 -0.28 -13.46
CA ILE A 50 -7.49 -0.86 -12.20
C ILE A 50 -7.99 -0.10 -10.99
N VAL A 51 -8.13 1.23 -11.07
CA VAL A 51 -8.69 2.05 -9.98
C VAL A 51 -10.18 1.76 -9.81
N GLN A 52 -10.95 1.65 -10.91
CA GLN A 52 -12.36 1.25 -10.82
C GLN A 52 -12.50 -0.15 -10.23
N HIS A 53 -11.66 -1.10 -10.65
CA HIS A 53 -11.65 -2.45 -10.07
C HIS A 53 -11.34 -2.44 -8.57
N LEU A 54 -10.41 -1.60 -8.11
CA LEU A 54 -10.11 -1.42 -6.69
C LEU A 54 -11.33 -0.89 -5.92
N ILE A 55 -12.03 0.12 -6.46
CA ILE A 55 -13.26 0.66 -5.88
C ILE A 55 -14.31 -0.44 -5.76
N ASP A 56 -14.61 -1.13 -6.85
CA ASP A 56 -15.64 -2.15 -6.91
C ASP A 56 -15.34 -3.35 -5.99
N ARG A 57 -14.08 -3.68 -5.83
CA ARG A 57 -13.65 -4.84 -5.05
C ARG A 57 -13.55 -4.56 -3.55
N ASN A 58 -12.99 -3.40 -3.17
CA ASN A 58 -12.61 -3.12 -1.79
C ASN A 58 -13.42 -2.01 -1.12
N TYR A 59 -14.10 -1.14 -1.92
CA TYR A 59 -14.73 0.08 -1.41
C TYR A 59 -16.18 0.24 -1.87
N ARG A 60 -16.75 -0.77 -2.52
CA ARG A 60 -18.09 -0.75 -3.12
C ARG A 60 -19.21 -0.28 -2.18
N ASN A 61 -19.09 -0.60 -0.89
CA ASN A 61 -20.11 -0.26 0.10
C ASN A 61 -19.91 1.13 0.72
N GLU A 62 -18.82 1.82 0.39
CA GLU A 62 -18.43 3.11 0.99
C GLU A 62 -18.32 4.24 -0.04
N ILE A 63 -18.24 3.88 -1.32
CA ILE A 63 -18.19 4.81 -2.45
C ILE A 63 -19.48 4.64 -3.26
N ASP A 64 -20.23 5.73 -3.40
CA ASP A 64 -21.46 5.75 -4.18
C ASP A 64 -21.14 5.71 -5.68
N SER A 65 -21.59 4.67 -6.36
CA SER A 65 -21.38 4.47 -7.79
C SER A 65 -22.15 5.47 -8.68
N SER A 66 -23.08 6.25 -8.11
CA SER A 66 -23.78 7.33 -8.83
C SER A 66 -22.97 8.61 -8.96
N GLN A 67 -21.91 8.76 -8.16
CA GLN A 67 -21.00 9.89 -8.22
C GLN A 67 -20.13 9.85 -9.48
N SER A 68 -19.62 11.01 -9.90
CA SER A 68 -18.65 11.08 -10.99
C SER A 68 -17.38 10.28 -10.64
N PHE A 69 -16.67 9.80 -11.66
CA PHE A 69 -15.45 9.04 -11.42
C PHE A 69 -14.41 9.81 -10.61
N ASN A 70 -14.28 11.13 -10.84
CA ASN A 70 -13.37 11.98 -10.08
C ASN A 70 -13.74 12.02 -8.59
N GLU A 71 -15.02 12.17 -8.27
CA GLU A 71 -15.51 12.15 -6.87
C GLU A 71 -15.23 10.80 -6.22
N GLN A 72 -15.43 9.70 -6.95
CA GLN A 72 -15.10 8.35 -6.47
C GLN A 72 -13.61 8.21 -6.19
N VAL A 73 -12.72 8.74 -7.06
CA VAL A 73 -11.25 8.72 -6.87
C VAL A 73 -10.83 9.53 -5.63
N ILE A 74 -11.41 10.72 -5.43
CA ILE A 74 -11.14 11.54 -4.23
C ILE A 74 -11.61 10.80 -2.96
N LYS A 75 -12.81 10.24 -2.98
CA LYS A 75 -13.35 9.47 -1.86
C LYS A 75 -12.50 8.23 -1.57
N LEU A 76 -12.01 7.55 -2.60
CA LEU A 76 -11.08 6.43 -2.48
C LEU A 76 -9.79 6.82 -1.75
N ALA A 77 -9.18 7.95 -2.13
CA ALA A 77 -7.96 8.44 -1.47
C ALA A 77 -8.21 8.71 0.03
N TYR A 78 -9.32 9.34 0.37
CA TYR A 78 -9.71 9.60 1.75
C TYR A 78 -9.90 8.28 2.54
N LEU A 79 -10.69 7.36 2.03
CA LEU A 79 -10.97 6.08 2.70
C LEU A 79 -9.73 5.21 2.86
N TYR A 80 -8.86 5.21 1.86
CA TYR A 80 -7.60 4.47 1.94
C TYR A 80 -6.69 5.05 3.02
N ARG A 81 -6.60 6.39 3.14
CA ARG A 81 -5.88 7.05 4.23
C ARG A 81 -6.34 6.54 5.60
N GLU A 82 -7.66 6.60 5.85
CA GLU A 82 -8.24 6.18 7.14
C GLU A 82 -7.91 4.71 7.45
N ARG A 83 -8.05 3.83 6.45
CA ARG A 83 -7.76 2.41 6.61
C ARG A 83 -6.28 2.15 6.86
N LEU A 84 -5.39 2.85 6.17
CA LEU A 84 -3.95 2.66 6.32
C LEU A 84 -3.45 3.15 7.68
N ILE A 85 -3.93 4.29 8.14
CA ILE A 85 -3.65 4.81 9.49
C ILE A 85 -4.11 3.81 10.56
N LEU A 86 -5.36 3.34 10.46
CA LEU A 86 -5.90 2.37 11.40
C LEU A 86 -5.13 1.04 11.38
N LEU A 87 -4.72 0.57 10.21
CA LEU A 87 -3.92 -0.64 10.04
C LEU A 87 -2.60 -0.52 10.82
N VAL A 88 -1.84 0.55 10.56
CA VAL A 88 -0.52 0.73 11.16
C VAL A 88 -0.63 1.04 12.65
N ALA A 89 -1.62 1.80 13.09
CA ALA A 89 -1.91 2.00 14.52
C ALA A 89 -2.17 0.68 15.24
N ASN A 90 -2.90 -0.25 14.62
CA ASN A 90 -3.12 -1.57 15.20
C ASN A 90 -1.86 -2.44 15.18
N TRP A 91 -1.01 -2.36 14.14
CA TRP A 91 0.29 -3.02 14.14
C TRP A 91 1.15 -2.54 15.32
N MET A 92 1.25 -1.22 15.49
CA MET A 92 1.99 -0.62 16.60
C MET A 92 1.44 -1.08 17.96
N ARG A 93 0.11 -1.11 18.10
CA ARG A 93 -0.57 -1.50 19.34
C ARG A 93 -0.26 -2.94 19.78
N VAL A 94 -0.07 -3.86 18.83
CA VAL A 94 0.18 -5.28 19.12
C VAL A 94 1.65 -5.69 19.00
N GLY A 95 2.55 -4.74 18.74
CA GLY A 95 3.97 -5.03 18.56
C GLY A 95 4.32 -5.72 17.24
N TYR A 96 3.42 -5.67 16.24
CA TYR A 96 3.66 -6.27 14.93
C TYR A 96 4.58 -5.39 14.08
N CYS A 97 5.61 -6.00 13.49
CA CYS A 97 6.48 -5.37 12.51
C CYS A 97 6.40 -6.12 11.19
N GLN A 98 6.03 -5.40 10.11
CA GLN A 98 5.94 -5.96 8.76
C GLN A 98 7.31 -6.31 8.18
N GLY A 99 8.37 -5.59 8.56
CA GLY A 99 9.75 -5.84 8.14
C GLY A 99 10.11 -5.43 6.72
N ASN A 100 9.18 -5.43 5.78
CA ASN A 100 9.37 -5.00 4.39
C ASN A 100 8.11 -4.30 3.87
N PHE A 101 7.78 -3.14 4.45
CA PHE A 101 6.55 -2.41 4.12
C PHE A 101 6.75 -1.43 2.96
N ASN A 102 7.22 -1.94 1.82
CA ASN A 102 7.27 -1.21 0.56
C ASN A 102 5.91 -1.26 -0.18
N SER A 103 5.80 -0.57 -1.31
CA SER A 103 4.55 -0.46 -2.08
C SER A 103 4.04 -1.79 -2.65
N ASP A 104 4.94 -2.76 -2.87
CA ASP A 104 4.55 -4.08 -3.36
C ASP A 104 4.00 -4.99 -2.25
N ASN A 105 4.22 -4.61 -0.99
CA ASN A 105 3.71 -5.29 0.19
C ASN A 105 2.60 -4.49 0.91
N CYS A 106 2.18 -3.37 0.32
CA CYS A 106 1.14 -2.50 0.83
C CYS A 106 -0.17 -2.70 0.06
N ALA A 107 -1.17 -3.32 0.70
CA ALA A 107 -2.48 -3.54 0.09
C ALA A 107 -3.21 -2.22 -0.14
N ALA A 108 -3.67 -2.00 -1.37
CA ALA A 108 -4.52 -0.86 -1.70
C ALA A 108 -5.92 -0.94 -1.05
N GLY A 109 -6.28 -2.09 -0.48
CA GLY A 109 -7.49 -2.27 0.32
C GLY A 109 -7.35 -1.89 1.79
N GLY A 110 -6.14 -1.55 2.28
CA GLY A 110 -5.89 -1.13 3.65
C GLY A 110 -5.94 -2.28 4.68
N PHE A 111 -5.31 -3.41 4.38
CA PHE A 111 -5.17 -4.56 5.28
C PHE A 111 -3.78 -5.17 5.17
N THR A 112 -3.39 -6.02 6.14
CA THR A 112 -2.11 -6.72 6.09
C THR A 112 -2.11 -7.69 4.91
N LEU A 113 -1.24 -7.48 3.93
CA LEU A 113 -1.17 -8.27 2.72
C LEU A 113 -0.07 -9.33 2.79
N ASP A 114 1.13 -8.90 3.09
CA ASP A 114 2.31 -9.73 3.06
C ASP A 114 2.64 -10.27 4.46
N TYR A 115 2.94 -11.55 4.53
CA TYR A 115 3.42 -12.25 5.72
C TYR A 115 4.78 -12.90 5.45
N GLY A 116 5.62 -12.22 4.66
CA GLY A 116 7.00 -12.59 4.44
C GLY A 116 7.83 -12.37 5.72
N PRO A 117 8.72 -11.39 5.76
CA PRO A 117 9.62 -11.17 6.90
C PRO A 117 8.94 -10.39 8.04
N PHE A 118 7.79 -10.84 8.54
CA PHE A 118 7.12 -10.20 9.67
C PHE A 118 7.56 -10.78 11.01
N GLY A 119 7.31 -10.06 12.10
CA GLY A 119 7.52 -10.53 13.47
C GLY A 119 6.79 -9.70 14.50
N PHE A 120 6.78 -10.18 15.73
CA PHE A 120 6.25 -9.45 16.88
C PHE A 120 7.40 -9.09 17.83
N CYS A 121 7.39 -7.90 18.40
CA CYS A 121 8.32 -7.51 19.44
C CYS A 121 8.03 -8.34 20.71
N GLU A 122 8.99 -9.16 21.14
CA GLU A 122 8.90 -9.86 22.45
C GLU A 122 9.14 -8.88 23.61
N LEU A 123 10.10 -7.98 23.41
CA LEU A 123 10.37 -6.83 24.28
C LEU A 123 10.25 -5.57 23.43
N PHE A 124 9.89 -4.45 24.08
CA PHE A 124 9.78 -3.18 23.37
C PHE A 124 11.14 -2.75 22.83
N ASP A 125 11.27 -2.79 21.51
CA ASP A 125 12.43 -2.28 20.76
C ASP A 125 11.96 -1.44 19.58
N PRO A 126 12.14 -0.11 19.61
CA PRO A 126 11.77 0.78 18.51
C PRO A 126 12.44 0.44 17.19
N ARG A 127 13.63 -0.18 17.24
CA ARG A 127 14.43 -0.56 16.05
C ARG A 127 14.24 -2.02 15.66
N PHE A 128 13.33 -2.74 16.32
CA PHE A 128 13.04 -4.13 15.96
C PHE A 128 12.78 -4.26 14.46
N GLN A 129 13.53 -5.16 13.81
CA GLN A 129 13.45 -5.45 12.40
C GLN A 129 13.56 -6.98 12.19
N PRO A 130 12.46 -7.66 11.85
CA PRO A 130 12.44 -9.11 11.69
C PRO A 130 13.17 -9.58 10.43
N TRP A 131 13.40 -8.68 9.46
CA TRP A 131 14.06 -9.02 8.20
C TRP A 131 15.51 -8.54 8.18
N THR A 132 16.45 -9.48 8.14
CA THR A 132 17.89 -9.18 8.15
C THR A 132 18.36 -8.45 6.88
N GLY A 133 17.65 -8.56 5.76
CA GLY A 133 17.89 -7.78 4.53
C GLY A 133 17.18 -6.42 4.50
N GLY A 134 16.41 -6.07 5.52
CA GLY A 134 15.68 -4.82 5.62
C GLY A 134 16.54 -3.71 6.22
N GLY A 135 16.36 -2.47 5.72
CA GLY A 135 16.94 -1.29 6.34
C GLY A 135 16.12 -0.79 7.53
N GLU A 136 16.67 0.14 8.30
CA GLU A 136 16.00 0.76 9.45
C GLU A 136 14.67 1.42 9.10
N HIS A 137 14.48 1.82 7.85
CA HIS A 137 13.24 2.46 7.37
C HIS A 137 11.99 1.57 7.45
N PHE A 138 12.13 0.26 7.64
CA PHE A 138 11.03 -0.66 7.88
C PHE A 138 11.02 -1.23 9.30
N SER A 139 11.83 -0.68 10.22
CA SER A 139 11.80 -1.07 11.63
C SER A 139 10.48 -0.68 12.31
N PHE A 140 10.22 -1.25 13.46
CA PHE A 140 8.95 -1.16 14.18
C PHE A 140 8.42 0.28 14.29
N PHE A 141 9.25 1.23 14.80
CA PHE A 141 8.84 2.63 14.97
C PHE A 141 8.83 3.45 13.67
N ASN A 142 9.42 2.94 12.60
CA ASN A 142 9.41 3.60 11.28
C ASN A 142 8.22 3.18 10.41
N GLN A 143 7.38 2.25 10.86
CA GLN A 143 6.21 1.81 10.09
C GLN A 143 5.21 2.94 9.77
N PRO A 144 4.90 3.90 10.67
CA PRO A 144 4.06 5.04 10.32
C PRO A 144 4.65 5.88 9.18
N PHE A 145 5.97 6.11 9.19
CA PHE A 145 6.65 6.83 8.12
C PHE A 145 6.63 6.06 6.79
N ALA A 146 6.85 4.74 6.83
CA ALA A 146 6.73 3.89 5.65
C ALA A 146 5.30 3.88 5.09
N ALA A 147 4.28 3.91 5.96
CA ALA A 147 2.89 4.06 5.56
C ALA A 147 2.61 5.39 4.86
N GLU A 148 3.14 6.49 5.39
CA GLU A 148 3.03 7.81 4.78
C GLU A 148 3.64 7.85 3.37
N ILE A 149 4.82 7.24 3.18
CA ILE A 149 5.46 7.12 1.87
C ILE A 149 4.56 6.33 0.90
N ASN A 150 4.04 5.19 1.33
CA ASN A 150 3.12 4.38 0.52
C ASN A 150 1.83 5.13 0.17
N PHE A 151 1.30 5.91 1.13
CA PHE A 151 0.12 6.74 0.88
C PHE A 151 0.39 7.86 -0.11
N LYS A 152 1.52 8.55 0.00
CA LYS A 152 1.96 9.57 -0.97
C LYS A 152 2.14 8.98 -2.37
N MET A 153 2.68 7.77 -2.46
CA MET A 153 2.79 7.04 -3.73
C MET A 153 1.42 6.68 -4.30
N PHE A 154 0.50 6.22 -3.46
CA PHE A 154 -0.89 5.95 -3.85
C PHE A 154 -1.57 7.19 -4.42
N CYS A 155 -1.55 8.33 -3.72
CA CYS A 155 -2.11 9.58 -4.20
C CYS A 155 -1.45 10.04 -5.51
N SER A 156 -0.13 9.94 -5.61
CA SER A 156 0.61 10.26 -6.84
C SER A 156 0.23 9.36 -8.02
N SER A 157 -0.23 8.13 -7.73
CA SER A 157 -0.73 7.21 -8.75
C SER A 157 -2.14 7.57 -9.23
N LEU A 158 -2.95 8.21 -8.40
CA LEU A 158 -4.29 8.67 -8.76
C LEU A 158 -4.27 10.02 -9.52
N LEU A 159 -3.23 10.83 -9.32
CA LEU A 159 -3.14 12.18 -9.90
C LEU A 159 -3.38 12.24 -11.41
N PRO A 160 -2.86 11.35 -12.26
CA PRO A 160 -3.11 11.39 -13.70
C PRO A 160 -4.58 11.33 -14.08
N LEU A 161 -5.44 10.74 -13.25
CA LEU A 161 -6.88 10.63 -13.49
C LEU A 161 -7.65 11.93 -13.24
N LEU A 162 -7.04 12.91 -12.56
CA LEU A 162 -7.68 14.15 -12.11
C LEU A 162 -7.12 15.40 -12.79
N LEU A 163 -6.18 15.27 -13.73
CA LEU A 163 -5.44 16.41 -14.31
C LEU A 163 -6.31 17.44 -15.05
N GLU A 164 -7.51 17.07 -15.47
CA GLU A 164 -8.44 17.96 -16.15
C GLU A 164 -9.18 18.92 -15.20
N ASN A 165 -9.17 18.66 -13.88
CA ASN A 165 -9.90 19.45 -12.89
C ASN A 165 -8.96 19.91 -11.76
N LYS A 166 -8.65 21.21 -11.75
CA LYS A 166 -7.77 21.83 -10.76
C LYS A 166 -8.29 21.69 -9.32
N GLU A 167 -9.60 21.80 -9.10
CA GLU A 167 -10.21 21.67 -7.77
C GLU A 167 -10.02 20.24 -7.22
N ASP A 168 -10.14 19.23 -8.07
CA ASP A 168 -9.95 17.83 -7.66
C ASP A 168 -8.48 17.53 -7.33
N ILE A 169 -7.54 18.16 -8.07
CA ILE A 169 -6.10 18.08 -7.73
C ILE A 169 -5.84 18.68 -6.35
N GLU A 170 -6.40 19.88 -6.06
CA GLU A 170 -6.24 20.54 -4.77
C GLU A 170 -6.83 19.71 -3.62
N LYS A 171 -7.98 19.06 -3.83
CA LYS A 171 -8.58 18.12 -2.86
C LYS A 171 -7.67 16.91 -2.59
N LEU A 172 -7.13 16.30 -3.66
CA LEU A 172 -6.22 15.16 -3.52
C LEU A 172 -4.95 15.55 -2.79
N GLU A 173 -4.33 16.67 -3.12
CA GLU A 173 -3.12 17.18 -2.45
C GLU A 173 -3.38 17.48 -0.96
N LYS A 174 -4.55 18.05 -0.64
CA LYS A 174 -4.94 18.25 0.76
C LYS A 174 -5.02 16.91 1.52
N ILE A 175 -5.71 15.91 0.95
CA ILE A 175 -5.83 14.58 1.55
C ILE A 175 -4.44 13.94 1.73
N LYS A 176 -3.57 14.08 0.73
CA LYS A 176 -2.19 13.55 0.75
C LYS A 176 -1.34 14.16 1.86
N ASN A 177 -1.48 15.46 2.11
CA ASN A 177 -0.70 16.19 3.11
C ASN A 177 -1.25 16.05 4.55
N ASP A 178 -2.44 15.50 4.70
CA ASP A 178 -3.15 15.35 5.97
C ASP A 178 -3.09 13.89 6.47
N PHE A 179 -1.96 13.22 6.26
CA PHE A 179 -1.77 11.79 6.64
C PHE A 179 -1.44 11.58 8.12
N SER A 180 -1.05 12.59 8.86
CA SER A 180 -0.59 12.52 10.25
C SER A 180 -1.74 12.47 11.27
#